data_85ad035f3f8abf5005e5392f20475dc1
#
_entry.id   85ad035f3f8abf5005e5392f20475dc1
#
_cell.length_a   1.000
_cell.length_b   1.000
_cell.length_c   1.000
_cell.angle_alpha   90.00
_cell.angle_beta   90.00
_cell.angle_gamma   90.00
#
_symmetry.space_group_name_H-M   'P 1'
#
loop_
_entity.id
_entity.type
_entity.pdbx_description
1 polymer ?
#
loop_
_entity_poly.entity_id
_entity_poly.type
_entity_poly.pdbx_seq_one_letter_code
_entity_poly.pdbx_strand_id
1 'polypeptide(L)'
;MNKPFPESRLLRLHPGRALAAVVVAISCSLAAQQQPSASVDAQRAAMRKLAFLAGHWSGPVTMVLGPGEPLHLTQSEDVEYKLDGLVLLIEGKSVATDGKAQFEALATVAFDDVSHIYRFRAYNEGHYVDTELKVQHQGFSWELRAGPAQIVNTMSLIGKGEWQETTEVTVGNNPPRRTVDMLLQHQP
;
A
#
# COMPACT_ATOMS: atom_id res chain seq x y z
N MET A 1 -38.39 62.33 -15.89
CA MET A 1 -39.78 61.90 -15.75
C MET A 1 -39.83 60.97 -14.54
N ASN A 2 -40.17 61.59 -13.40
CA ASN A 2 -40.27 60.92 -12.08
C ASN A 2 -41.60 60.18 -11.96
N LYS A 3 -41.57 58.95 -11.48
CA LYS A 3 -42.78 58.29 -10.91
C LYS A 3 -42.55 57.98 -9.45
N PRO A 4 -43.49 58.28 -8.56
CA PRO A 4 -43.31 58.16 -7.14
C PRO A 4 -43.70 56.76 -6.63
N PHE A 5 -43.12 56.40 -5.47
CA PHE A 5 -43.44 55.24 -4.66
C PHE A 5 -44.82 55.41 -3.95
N PRO A 6 -45.59 54.37 -3.79
CA PRO A 6 -46.75 54.41 -2.89
C PRO A 6 -46.41 53.97 -1.48
N GLU A 7 -47.08 54.64 -0.55
CA GLU A 7 -46.94 54.65 0.89
C GLU A 7 -47.32 53.32 1.61
N SER A 8 -46.63 53.13 2.71
CA SER A 8 -46.83 52.11 3.74
C SER A 8 -48.20 52.17 4.38
N ARG A 9 -48.93 51.06 4.37
CA ARG A 9 -50.12 50.85 5.22
C ARG A 9 -49.71 50.06 6.48
N LEU A 10 -49.81 50.76 7.61
CA LEU A 10 -49.78 50.18 8.96
C LEU A 10 -51.00 49.31 9.18
N LEU A 11 -50.81 48.00 9.38
CA LEU A 11 -51.87 47.11 9.84
C LEU A 11 -51.80 46.98 11.35
N ARG A 12 -52.90 47.30 12.01
CA ARG A 12 -53.12 47.26 13.46
C ARG A 12 -53.08 45.82 13.96
N LEU A 13 -52.29 45.59 14.98
CA LEU A 13 -52.27 44.35 15.80
C LEU A 13 -53.55 44.28 16.64
N HIS A 14 -54.26 43.17 16.50
CA HIS A 14 -55.31 42.77 17.44
C HIS A 14 -54.72 41.75 18.43
N PRO A 15 -54.97 41.87 19.74
CA PRO A 15 -54.50 40.88 20.69
C PRO A 15 -55.52 39.73 20.83
N GLY A 16 -55.03 38.53 20.85
CA GLY A 16 -55.77 37.41 21.36
C GLY A 16 -55.88 36.21 20.42
N ARG A 17 -54.95 35.30 20.60
CA ARG A 17 -55.20 33.86 20.67
C ARG A 17 -53.84 33.16 20.76
N ALA A 18 -53.54 32.69 21.94
CA ALA A 18 -52.41 31.78 22.18
C ALA A 18 -52.63 30.49 21.40
N LEU A 19 -51.90 30.26 20.31
CA LEU A 19 -51.75 28.96 19.67
C LEU A 19 -50.51 28.32 20.28
N ALA A 20 -50.70 27.31 21.09
CA ALA A 20 -49.66 26.42 21.56
C ALA A 20 -49.09 25.68 20.33
N ALA A 21 -47.92 26.12 19.85
CA ALA A 21 -47.16 25.37 18.85
C ALA A 21 -46.52 24.17 19.55
N VAL A 22 -47.11 22.98 19.36
CA VAL A 22 -46.48 21.72 19.70
C VAL A 22 -45.33 21.53 18.73
N VAL A 23 -44.11 21.83 19.17
CA VAL A 23 -42.89 21.47 18.46
C VAL A 23 -42.69 19.99 18.66
N VAL A 24 -43.16 19.18 17.71
CA VAL A 24 -42.76 17.78 17.58
C VAL A 24 -41.30 17.79 17.10
N ALA A 25 -40.37 17.67 18.05
CA ALA A 25 -39.01 17.38 17.76
C ALA A 25 -38.91 15.96 17.16
N ILE A 26 -38.94 15.87 15.84
CA ILE A 26 -38.56 14.65 15.13
C ILE A 26 -37.06 14.50 15.36
N SER A 27 -36.74 13.76 16.43
CA SER A 27 -35.37 13.23 16.62
C SER A 27 -35.12 12.21 15.50
N CYS A 28 -34.68 12.68 14.33
CA CYS A 28 -34.01 11.82 13.36
C CYS A 28 -32.75 11.33 14.02
N SER A 29 -32.84 10.20 14.72
CA SER A 29 -31.66 9.39 15.02
C SER A 29 -31.06 9.01 13.67
N LEU A 30 -30.09 9.82 13.21
CA LEU A 30 -29.10 9.34 12.26
C LEU A 30 -28.36 8.21 13.01
N ALA A 31 -28.92 6.99 12.94
CA ALA A 31 -28.11 5.82 13.05
C ALA A 31 -27.11 5.95 11.88
N ALA A 32 -25.95 6.57 12.14
CA ALA A 32 -24.81 6.39 11.30
C ALA A 32 -24.70 4.87 11.17
N GLN A 33 -25.04 4.36 10.01
CA GLN A 33 -24.65 3.02 9.62
C GLN A 33 -23.14 3.05 9.69
N GLN A 34 -22.59 2.65 10.84
CA GLN A 34 -21.22 2.23 10.92
C GLN A 34 -21.14 1.10 9.89
N GLN A 35 -20.62 1.42 8.69
CA GLN A 35 -20.01 0.38 7.88
C GLN A 35 -19.17 -0.42 8.87
N PRO A 36 -19.26 -1.75 8.86
CA PRO A 36 -18.46 -2.55 9.75
C PRO A 36 -17.04 -2.02 9.63
N SER A 37 -16.61 -1.33 10.68
CA SER A 37 -15.26 -0.80 10.72
C SER A 37 -14.39 -2.02 10.56
N ALA A 38 -13.66 -2.04 9.44
CA ALA A 38 -12.62 -3.03 9.21
C ALA A 38 -11.94 -3.28 10.55
N SER A 39 -11.92 -4.53 11.01
CA SER A 39 -11.39 -4.80 12.34
C SER A 39 -9.89 -4.48 12.29
N VAL A 40 -9.51 -3.32 12.79
CA VAL A 40 -8.11 -2.89 12.89
C VAL A 40 -7.26 -3.98 13.55
N ASP A 41 -7.83 -4.72 14.49
CA ASP A 41 -7.16 -5.84 15.13
C ASP A 41 -6.99 -7.03 14.18
N ALA A 42 -7.95 -7.29 13.29
CA ALA A 42 -7.81 -8.32 12.25
C ALA A 42 -6.73 -7.93 11.23
N GLN A 43 -6.69 -6.66 10.82
CA GLN A 43 -5.63 -6.15 9.95
C GLN A 43 -4.26 -6.29 10.60
N ARG A 44 -4.09 -5.89 11.87
CA ARG A 44 -2.83 -6.09 12.60
C ARG A 44 -2.47 -7.56 12.73
N ALA A 45 -3.46 -8.43 12.98
CA ALA A 45 -3.22 -9.87 13.06
C ALA A 45 -2.73 -10.45 11.73
N ALA A 46 -3.28 -9.99 10.62
CA ALA A 46 -2.80 -10.35 9.29
C ALA A 46 -1.38 -9.84 9.05
N MET A 47 -1.11 -8.56 9.33
CA MET A 47 0.19 -7.94 9.11
C MET A 47 1.31 -8.57 9.96
N ARG A 48 1.01 -9.10 11.16
CA ARG A 48 2.00 -9.84 11.98
C ARG A 48 2.58 -11.08 11.29
N LYS A 49 1.92 -11.62 10.26
CA LYS A 49 2.48 -12.74 9.47
C LYS A 49 3.72 -12.34 8.67
N LEU A 50 3.94 -11.03 8.48
CA LEU A 50 5.11 -10.46 7.81
C LEU A 50 6.18 -9.97 8.80
N ALA A 51 6.03 -10.25 10.10
CA ALA A 51 6.95 -9.74 11.12
C ALA A 51 8.40 -10.23 10.93
N PHE A 52 8.60 -11.32 10.24
CA PHE A 52 9.92 -11.86 9.91
C PHE A 52 10.73 -10.96 8.95
N LEU A 53 10.09 -10.02 8.26
CA LEU A 53 10.73 -9.08 7.35
C LEU A 53 11.32 -7.86 8.07
N ALA A 54 10.76 -7.49 9.24
CA ALA A 54 11.13 -6.25 9.91
C ALA A 54 12.61 -6.24 10.32
N GLY A 55 13.30 -5.14 10.04
CA GLY A 55 14.70 -4.94 10.34
C GLY A 55 15.50 -4.42 9.15
N HIS A 56 16.81 -4.45 9.31
CA HIS A 56 17.75 -4.06 8.27
C HIS A 56 18.40 -5.29 7.64
N TRP A 57 18.39 -5.35 6.32
CA TRP A 57 18.92 -6.47 5.54
C TRP A 57 19.94 -5.97 4.55
N SER A 58 21.02 -6.72 4.30
CA SER A 58 21.98 -6.37 3.26
C SER A 58 22.68 -7.61 2.71
N GLY A 59 23.03 -7.54 1.42
CA GLY A 59 23.76 -8.63 0.75
C GLY A 59 23.86 -8.44 -0.76
N PRO A 60 24.40 -9.43 -1.46
CA PRO A 60 24.59 -9.38 -2.89
C PRO A 60 23.27 -9.52 -3.66
N VAL A 61 23.17 -8.80 -4.77
CA VAL A 61 22.16 -8.97 -5.79
C VAL A 61 22.79 -9.02 -7.17
N THR A 62 22.29 -9.94 -8.00
CA THR A 62 22.63 -10.03 -9.42
C THR A 62 21.40 -9.69 -10.24
N MET A 63 21.54 -8.74 -11.18
CA MET A 63 20.47 -8.30 -12.07
C MET A 63 20.84 -8.49 -13.54
N VAL A 64 19.92 -9.06 -14.32
CA VAL A 64 20.05 -9.24 -15.78
C VAL A 64 18.99 -8.38 -16.47
N LEU A 65 19.35 -7.15 -16.83
CA LEU A 65 18.42 -6.15 -17.37
C LEU A 65 18.27 -6.19 -18.89
N GLY A 66 19.12 -6.95 -19.60
CA GLY A 66 19.12 -7.00 -21.08
C GLY A 66 20.17 -7.94 -21.64
N PRO A 67 20.53 -7.78 -22.94
CA PRO A 67 21.60 -8.51 -23.57
C PRO A 67 22.95 -7.88 -23.17
N GLY A 68 23.52 -8.26 -22.07
CA GLY A 68 24.78 -7.76 -21.56
C GLY A 68 25.25 -8.57 -20.38
N GLU A 69 26.38 -8.17 -19.80
CA GLU A 69 26.85 -8.79 -18.57
C GLU A 69 25.87 -8.47 -17.41
N PRO A 70 25.63 -9.43 -16.51
CA PRO A 70 24.87 -9.18 -15.31
C PRO A 70 25.47 -8.05 -14.47
N LEU A 71 24.60 -7.24 -13.85
CA LEU A 71 24.99 -6.28 -12.83
C LEU A 71 25.14 -6.98 -11.49
N HIS A 72 26.29 -6.80 -10.85
CA HIS A 72 26.55 -7.27 -9.50
C HIS A 72 26.57 -6.09 -8.54
N LEU A 73 25.60 -6.02 -7.65
CA LEU A 73 25.38 -4.90 -6.75
C LEU A 73 25.29 -5.38 -5.29
N THR A 74 25.38 -4.45 -4.36
CA THR A 74 25.00 -4.68 -2.97
C THR A 74 23.61 -4.06 -2.75
N GLN A 75 22.68 -4.89 -2.32
CA GLN A 75 21.34 -4.49 -1.93
C GLN A 75 21.25 -4.27 -0.43
N SER A 76 20.51 -3.27 -0.02
CA SER A 76 20.01 -3.11 1.35
C SER A 76 18.49 -2.94 1.33
N GLU A 77 17.84 -3.47 2.38
CA GLU A 77 16.40 -3.31 2.62
C GLU A 77 16.19 -2.86 4.06
N ASP A 78 15.53 -1.72 4.24
CA ASP A 78 15.07 -1.23 5.52
C ASP A 78 13.55 -1.48 5.62
N VAL A 79 13.16 -2.32 6.57
CA VAL A 79 11.77 -2.79 6.70
C VAL A 79 11.22 -2.44 8.06
N GLU A 80 10.19 -1.60 8.09
CA GLU A 80 9.59 -1.14 9.33
C GLU A 80 8.05 -1.10 9.29
N TYR A 81 7.45 -1.32 10.45
CA TYR A 81 6.01 -1.14 10.61
C TYR A 81 5.67 0.34 10.82
N LYS A 82 4.63 0.79 10.13
CA LYS A 82 4.02 2.10 10.28
C LYS A 82 2.58 1.97 10.78
N LEU A 83 1.99 3.09 11.22
CA LEU A 83 0.59 3.17 11.65
C LEU A 83 0.22 2.08 12.66
N ASP A 84 1.08 1.88 13.67
CA ASP A 84 0.84 0.90 14.73
C ASP A 84 0.62 -0.53 14.20
N GLY A 85 1.46 -0.94 13.23
CA GLY A 85 1.47 -2.29 12.68
C GLY A 85 0.48 -2.55 11.54
N LEU A 86 -0.16 -1.52 10.99
CA LEU A 86 -1.12 -1.66 9.90
C LEU A 86 -0.48 -1.61 8.51
N VAL A 87 0.69 -1.02 8.39
CA VAL A 87 1.43 -0.91 7.14
C VAL A 87 2.86 -1.35 7.38
N LEU A 88 3.40 -2.15 6.48
CA LEU A 88 4.82 -2.44 6.37
C LEU A 88 5.41 -1.54 5.29
N LEU A 89 6.43 -0.78 5.64
CA LEU A 89 7.22 0.03 4.71
C LEU A 89 8.53 -0.71 4.42
N ILE A 90 8.91 -0.78 3.16
CA ILE A 90 10.14 -1.40 2.68
C ILE A 90 10.87 -0.37 1.83
N GLU A 91 12.09 -0.01 2.21
CA GLU A 91 12.95 0.92 1.48
C GLU A 91 14.17 0.15 0.99
N GLY A 92 14.24 -0.05 -0.32
CA GLY A 92 15.29 -0.82 -0.99
C GLY A 92 16.29 0.09 -1.70
N LYS A 93 17.58 -0.25 -1.60
CA LYS A 93 18.65 0.46 -2.29
C LYS A 93 19.72 -0.49 -2.78
N SER A 94 20.04 -0.40 -4.07
CA SER A 94 21.18 -1.11 -4.67
C SER A 94 22.32 -0.15 -4.99
N VAL A 95 23.54 -0.54 -4.63
CA VAL A 95 24.75 0.24 -4.92
C VAL A 95 25.77 -0.61 -5.68
N ALA A 96 26.48 0.03 -6.61
CA ALA A 96 27.59 -0.58 -7.30
C ALA A 96 28.83 -0.65 -6.39
N THR A 97 29.87 -1.37 -6.85
CA THR A 97 31.13 -1.52 -6.12
C THR A 97 31.88 -0.19 -5.88
N ASP A 98 31.60 0.84 -6.70
CA ASP A 98 32.12 2.20 -6.51
C ASP A 98 31.28 3.05 -5.54
N GLY A 99 30.25 2.47 -4.92
CA GLY A 99 29.35 3.11 -3.96
C GLY A 99 28.26 3.98 -4.57
N LYS A 100 28.16 4.03 -5.91
CA LYS A 100 27.08 4.78 -6.56
C LYS A 100 25.75 4.02 -6.47
N ALA A 101 24.71 4.73 -6.09
CA ALA A 101 23.34 4.21 -6.15
C ALA A 101 22.98 3.88 -7.61
N GLN A 102 22.42 2.68 -7.80
CA GLN A 102 21.96 2.20 -9.11
C GLN A 102 20.44 2.13 -9.13
N PHE A 103 19.81 1.68 -8.03
CA PHE A 103 18.37 1.58 -7.89
C PHE A 103 17.96 1.99 -6.49
N GLU A 104 16.84 2.69 -6.41
CA GLU A 104 16.16 2.97 -5.15
C GLU A 104 14.67 2.66 -5.34
N ALA A 105 14.07 1.98 -4.39
CA ALA A 105 12.67 1.62 -4.41
C ALA A 105 12.05 1.82 -3.03
N LEU A 106 10.77 2.16 -3.02
CA LEU A 106 9.96 2.21 -1.82
C LEU A 106 8.72 1.37 -2.04
N ALA A 107 8.44 0.46 -1.11
CA ALA A 107 7.21 -0.33 -1.17
C ALA A 107 6.42 -0.25 0.13
N THR A 108 5.12 -0.45 0.02
CA THR A 108 4.20 -0.58 1.14
C THR A 108 3.41 -1.86 1.02
N VAL A 109 3.18 -2.53 2.16
CA VAL A 109 2.25 -3.64 2.27
C VAL A 109 1.19 -3.30 3.32
N ALA A 110 -0.08 -3.51 2.99
CA ALA A 110 -1.20 -3.38 3.92
C ALA A 110 -2.20 -4.52 3.68
N PHE A 111 -2.89 -4.95 4.73
CA PHE A 111 -3.94 -5.95 4.59
C PHE A 111 -5.29 -5.27 4.40
N ASP A 112 -5.98 -5.63 3.31
CA ASP A 112 -7.36 -5.23 3.04
C ASP A 112 -8.29 -6.32 3.61
N ASP A 113 -8.95 -6.03 4.71
CA ASP A 113 -9.83 -6.99 5.41
C ASP A 113 -11.20 -7.16 4.74
N VAL A 114 -11.57 -6.30 3.81
CA VAL A 114 -12.79 -6.45 3.00
C VAL A 114 -12.58 -7.50 1.91
N SER A 115 -11.49 -7.41 1.18
CA SER A 115 -11.12 -8.37 0.12
C SER A 115 -10.26 -9.54 0.62
N HIS A 116 -9.79 -9.50 1.87
CA HIS A 116 -8.91 -10.49 2.50
C HIS A 116 -7.59 -10.72 1.74
N ILE A 117 -7.02 -9.66 1.17
CA ILE A 117 -5.75 -9.71 0.43
C ILE A 117 -4.72 -8.75 1.02
N TYR A 118 -3.45 -9.04 0.81
CA TYR A 118 -2.38 -8.10 1.06
C TYR A 118 -2.16 -7.25 -0.18
N ARG A 119 -2.30 -5.94 -0.04
CA ARG A 119 -2.00 -4.96 -1.09
C ARG A 119 -0.51 -4.62 -1.04
N PHE A 120 0.16 -4.82 -2.16
CA PHE A 120 1.55 -4.44 -2.35
C PHE A 120 1.62 -3.30 -3.35
N ARG A 121 2.27 -2.20 -2.96
CA ARG A 121 2.53 -1.08 -3.86
C ARG A 121 3.99 -0.69 -3.75
N ALA A 122 4.69 -0.67 -4.87
CA ALA A 122 6.10 -0.31 -4.95
C ALA A 122 6.32 0.80 -5.97
N TYR A 123 7.27 1.66 -5.69
CA TYR A 123 7.68 2.80 -6.51
C TYR A 123 9.17 2.70 -6.80
N ASN A 124 9.54 2.91 -8.05
CA ASN A 124 10.92 2.96 -8.51
C ASN A 124 10.99 3.82 -9.78
N GLU A 125 11.92 4.77 -9.84
CA GLU A 125 12.22 5.59 -11.03
C GLU A 125 10.99 6.22 -11.73
N GLY A 126 10.00 6.69 -10.95
CA GLY A 126 8.79 7.31 -11.48
C GLY A 126 7.71 6.32 -11.94
N HIS A 127 7.97 5.03 -11.85
CA HIS A 127 7.00 3.96 -12.09
C HIS A 127 6.45 3.41 -10.78
N TYR A 128 5.31 2.73 -10.84
CA TYR A 128 4.76 2.03 -9.70
C TYR A 128 4.14 0.68 -10.09
N VAL A 129 4.17 -0.23 -9.16
CA VAL A 129 3.44 -1.50 -9.18
C VAL A 129 2.36 -1.45 -8.11
N ASP A 130 1.15 -1.92 -8.43
CA ASP A 130 0.07 -2.10 -7.48
C ASP A 130 -0.52 -3.50 -7.74
N THR A 131 -0.31 -4.42 -6.81
CA THR A 131 -0.69 -5.82 -6.99
C THR A 131 -0.99 -6.50 -5.65
N GLU A 132 -1.44 -7.73 -5.70
CA GLU A 132 -1.60 -8.59 -4.53
C GLU A 132 -0.25 -9.21 -4.12
N LEU A 133 0.06 -9.16 -2.82
CA LEU A 133 1.13 -9.94 -2.23
C LEU A 133 0.55 -11.25 -1.68
N LYS A 134 1.00 -12.38 -2.20
CA LYS A 134 0.66 -13.71 -1.72
C LYS A 134 1.60 -14.12 -0.59
N VAL A 135 1.12 -14.00 0.65
CA VAL A 135 1.91 -14.31 1.84
C VAL A 135 1.92 -15.81 2.10
N GLN A 136 3.09 -16.37 2.35
CA GLN A 136 3.36 -17.78 2.67
C GLN A 136 4.05 -17.89 4.03
N HIS A 137 4.33 -19.12 4.46
CA HIS A 137 5.14 -19.33 5.65
C HIS A 137 6.56 -18.83 5.39
N GLN A 138 6.99 -17.78 6.12
CA GLN A 138 8.32 -17.14 5.98
C GLN A 138 8.67 -16.74 4.53
N GLY A 139 7.69 -16.25 3.80
CA GLY A 139 7.90 -15.79 2.43
C GLY A 139 6.70 -15.09 1.85
N PHE A 140 6.88 -14.57 0.65
CA PHE A 140 5.81 -13.99 -0.15
C PHE A 140 6.12 -14.12 -1.65
N SER A 141 5.11 -13.89 -2.47
CA SER A 141 5.27 -13.68 -3.90
C SER A 141 4.29 -12.63 -4.41
N TRP A 142 4.66 -11.96 -5.49
CA TRP A 142 3.76 -11.09 -6.22
C TRP A 142 3.96 -11.28 -7.74
N GLU A 143 2.95 -10.92 -8.50
CA GLU A 143 2.93 -11.07 -9.94
C GLU A 143 2.46 -9.77 -10.61
N LEU A 144 3.08 -9.44 -11.73
CA LEU A 144 2.72 -8.31 -12.58
C LEU A 144 2.68 -8.76 -14.05
N ARG A 145 1.73 -8.21 -14.83
CA ARG A 145 1.69 -8.33 -16.28
C ARG A 145 1.98 -6.98 -16.92
N ALA A 146 2.98 -6.97 -17.80
CA ALA A 146 3.39 -5.79 -18.57
C ALA A 146 3.40 -6.16 -20.07
N GLY A 147 2.31 -5.88 -20.76
CA GLY A 147 2.11 -6.31 -22.15
C GLY A 147 2.20 -7.85 -22.28
N PRO A 148 3.09 -8.40 -23.14
CA PRO A 148 3.26 -9.83 -23.30
C PRO A 148 4.11 -10.47 -22.17
N ALA A 149 4.70 -9.68 -21.29
CA ALA A 149 5.56 -10.15 -20.21
C ALA A 149 4.74 -10.42 -18.95
N GLN A 150 5.04 -11.55 -18.31
CA GLN A 150 4.65 -11.89 -16.95
C GLN A 150 5.90 -11.83 -16.08
N ILE A 151 5.82 -11.09 -14.99
CA ILE A 151 6.89 -10.92 -14.01
C ILE A 151 6.41 -11.56 -12.71
N VAL A 152 7.18 -12.48 -12.18
CA VAL A 152 6.91 -13.14 -10.90
C VAL A 152 8.09 -12.90 -9.98
N ASN A 153 7.82 -12.33 -8.83
CA ASN A 153 8.79 -12.17 -7.77
C ASN A 153 8.46 -13.15 -6.64
N THR A 154 9.48 -13.77 -6.09
CA THR A 154 9.33 -14.71 -4.96
C THR A 154 10.42 -14.45 -3.94
N MET A 155 10.01 -14.24 -2.69
CA MET A 155 10.85 -14.11 -1.52
C MET A 155 10.63 -15.26 -0.56
N SER A 156 11.68 -15.80 0.04
CA SER A 156 11.63 -16.79 1.11
C SER A 156 12.79 -16.59 2.08
N LEU A 157 12.55 -16.80 3.38
CA LEU A 157 13.63 -17.01 4.33
C LEU A 157 14.16 -18.44 4.18
N ILE A 158 15.44 -18.56 3.97
CA ILE A 158 16.14 -19.86 3.82
C ILE A 158 17.20 -20.04 4.91
N GLY A 159 17.67 -21.25 5.05
CA GLY A 159 18.79 -21.59 5.93
C GLY A 159 18.61 -21.11 7.37
N LYS A 160 19.47 -20.21 7.82
CA LYS A 160 19.45 -19.61 9.16
C LYS A 160 18.72 -18.28 9.24
N GLY A 161 17.77 -18.02 8.32
CA GLY A 161 17.02 -16.77 8.23
C GLY A 161 17.63 -15.77 7.26
N GLU A 162 18.20 -16.25 6.16
CA GLU A 162 18.64 -15.43 5.05
C GLU A 162 17.45 -15.12 4.14
N TRP A 163 17.34 -13.88 3.67
CA TRP A 163 16.33 -13.45 2.71
C TRP A 163 16.82 -13.79 1.29
N GLN A 164 16.24 -14.81 0.70
CA GLN A 164 16.43 -15.08 -0.73
C GLN A 164 15.24 -14.52 -1.51
N GLU A 165 15.54 -13.75 -2.55
CA GLU A 165 14.53 -13.21 -3.45
C GLU A 165 14.93 -13.36 -4.91
N THR A 166 13.98 -13.78 -5.74
CA THR A 166 14.19 -13.97 -7.18
C THR A 166 13.07 -13.33 -7.97
N THR A 167 13.43 -12.74 -9.12
CA THR A 167 12.45 -12.29 -10.11
C THR A 167 12.62 -13.07 -11.40
N GLU A 168 11.52 -13.62 -11.89
CA GLU A 168 11.46 -14.33 -13.15
C GLU A 168 10.54 -13.60 -14.14
N VAL A 169 10.95 -13.52 -15.40
CA VAL A 169 10.20 -12.90 -16.49
C VAL A 169 9.91 -13.91 -17.56
N THR A 170 8.64 -14.08 -17.92
CA THR A 170 8.16 -14.89 -19.03
C THR A 170 7.60 -13.96 -20.11
N VAL A 171 8.03 -14.12 -21.37
CA VAL A 171 7.53 -13.33 -22.50
C VAL A 171 6.85 -14.25 -23.50
N GLY A 172 5.55 -14.09 -23.69
CA GLY A 172 4.74 -14.95 -24.55
C GLY A 172 4.78 -16.41 -24.09
N ASN A 173 5.19 -17.31 -24.97
CA ASN A 173 5.29 -18.76 -24.70
C ASN A 173 6.73 -19.22 -24.36
N ASN A 174 7.66 -18.30 -24.14
CA ASN A 174 9.02 -18.67 -23.79
C ASN A 174 9.09 -19.17 -22.34
N PRO A 175 10.08 -20.00 -22.00
CA PRO A 175 10.29 -20.39 -20.61
C PRO A 175 10.65 -19.17 -19.75
N PRO A 176 10.35 -19.20 -18.43
CA PRO A 176 10.72 -18.14 -17.52
C PRO A 176 12.24 -17.95 -17.48
N ARG A 177 12.66 -16.70 -17.43
CA ARG A 177 14.05 -16.30 -17.30
C ARG A 177 14.25 -15.56 -16.00
N ARG A 178 15.18 -15.98 -15.17
CA ARG A 178 15.57 -15.27 -13.95
C ARG A 178 16.29 -13.98 -14.31
N THR A 179 15.79 -12.87 -13.80
CA THR A 179 16.32 -11.53 -14.03
C THR A 179 16.89 -10.89 -12.78
N VAL A 180 16.47 -11.32 -11.61
CA VAL A 180 17.02 -10.92 -10.30
C VAL A 180 17.28 -12.16 -9.47
N ASP A 181 18.41 -12.18 -8.80
CA ASP A 181 18.79 -13.15 -7.76
C ASP A 181 19.46 -12.38 -6.62
N MET A 182 18.84 -12.40 -5.45
CA MET A 182 19.23 -11.61 -4.28
C MET A 182 19.31 -12.51 -3.05
N LEU A 183 20.37 -12.34 -2.26
CA LEU A 183 20.55 -13.03 -1.01
C LEU A 183 21.01 -12.06 0.07
N LEU A 184 20.13 -11.73 0.99
CA LEU A 184 20.40 -10.78 2.07
C LEU A 184 20.52 -11.47 3.41
N GLN A 185 21.31 -10.89 4.28
CA GLN A 185 21.46 -11.27 5.67
C GLN A 185 20.92 -10.15 6.56
N HIS A 186 20.26 -10.55 7.65
CA HIS A 186 19.81 -9.59 8.65
C HIS A 186 21.03 -8.94 9.31
N GLN A 187 21.00 -7.63 9.40
CA GLN A 187 22.05 -6.85 10.04
C GLN A 187 21.63 -6.54 11.49
N PRO A 188 22.58 -6.49 12.44
CA PRO A 188 22.30 -6.19 13.84
C PRO A 188 21.78 -4.77 14.09
#